data_6478669f1a73fd8b5aff6daf84b645b9
#
_entry.id   6478669f1a73fd8b5aff6daf84b645b9
#
_cell.length_a   1.000
_cell.length_b   1.000
_cell.length_c   1.000
_cell.angle_alpha   90.00
_cell.angle_beta   90.00
_cell.angle_gamma   90.00
#
_symmetry.space_group_name_H-M   'P 1'
#
loop_
_entity.id
_entity.type
_entity.pdbx_description
1 polymer ?
#
loop_
_entity_poly.entity_id
_entity_poly.type
_entity_poly.pdbx_seq_one_letter_code
_entity_poly.pdbx_strand_id
1 'polypeptide(L)'
;MINEISTRLLVLSMDMEAYKQQVAAVNVANASNKGYAAQKVNFNHVLEQLESSPDRHQLAHRIELFDTANVEQFAEVEQHLEGHPVMLDEEILASSQAAGKYQALAELLDRRLGLIRMGIKGQ
;
A
#
# COMPACT_ATOMS: atom_id res chain seq x y z
N MET A 1 -6.50 21.44 -5.37
CA MET A 1 -5.14 20.96 -5.12
C MET A 1 -5.00 20.10 -3.87
N ILE A 2 -5.34 20.57 -2.69
CA ILE A 2 -5.29 19.78 -1.44
C ILE A 2 -6.11 18.49 -1.58
N ASN A 3 -7.32 18.59 -2.13
CA ASN A 3 -8.21 17.45 -2.32
C ASN A 3 -7.65 16.42 -3.29
N GLU A 4 -6.99 16.88 -4.34
CA GLU A 4 -6.37 16.00 -5.33
C GLU A 4 -5.16 15.25 -4.75
N ILE A 5 -4.28 15.95 -4.01
CA ILE A 5 -3.11 15.34 -3.35
C ILE A 5 -3.57 14.27 -2.37
N SER A 6 -4.55 14.58 -1.53
CA SER A 6 -5.05 13.63 -0.53
C SER A 6 -5.73 12.42 -1.19
N THR A 7 -6.48 12.64 -2.27
CA THR A 7 -7.10 11.55 -3.02
C THR A 7 -6.05 10.63 -3.62
N ARG A 8 -5.03 11.18 -4.27
CA ARG A 8 -3.93 10.40 -4.84
C ARG A 8 -3.15 9.65 -3.77
N LEU A 9 -2.92 10.28 -2.62
CA LEU A 9 -2.22 9.64 -1.50
C LEU A 9 -3.02 8.47 -0.94
N LEU A 10 -4.35 8.61 -0.84
CA LEU A 10 -5.23 7.51 -0.42
C LEU A 10 -5.15 6.34 -1.41
N VAL A 11 -5.22 6.61 -2.71
CA VAL A 11 -5.13 5.57 -3.74
C VAL A 11 -3.76 4.88 -3.70
N LEU A 12 -2.68 5.63 -3.59
CA LEU A 12 -1.34 5.07 -3.47
C LEU A 12 -1.22 4.17 -2.23
N SER A 13 -1.77 4.62 -1.10
CA SER A 13 -1.77 3.84 0.14
C SER A 13 -2.58 2.54 -0.01
N MET A 14 -3.70 2.59 -0.71
CA MET A 14 -4.51 1.41 -1.03
C MET A 14 -3.72 0.42 -1.90
N ASP A 15 -3.01 0.90 -2.90
CA ASP A 15 -2.18 0.06 -3.78
C ASP A 15 -1.07 -0.64 -2.99
N MET A 16 -0.43 0.08 -2.05
CA MET A 16 0.58 -0.50 -1.17
C MET A 16 0.01 -1.61 -0.28
N GLU A 17 -1.16 -1.39 0.31
CA GLU A 17 -1.80 -2.41 1.15
C GLU A 17 -2.27 -3.63 0.32
N ALA A 18 -2.80 -3.39 -0.88
CA ALA A 18 -3.19 -4.48 -1.80
C ALA A 18 -1.97 -5.33 -2.19
N TYR A 19 -0.83 -4.71 -2.43
CA TYR A 19 0.40 -5.44 -2.75
C TYR A 19 0.90 -6.27 -1.57
N LYS A 20 0.87 -5.72 -0.36
CA LYS A 20 1.21 -6.48 0.87
C LYS A 20 0.31 -7.71 1.02
N GLN A 21 -0.98 -7.55 0.76
CA GLN A 21 -1.94 -8.67 0.81
C GLN A 21 -1.62 -9.72 -0.24
N GLN A 22 -1.27 -9.31 -1.44
CA GLN A 22 -0.88 -10.21 -2.52
C GLN A 22 0.36 -11.02 -2.15
N VAL A 23 1.37 -10.40 -1.57
CA VAL A 23 2.61 -11.09 -1.13
C VAL A 23 2.29 -12.09 -0.02
N ALA A 24 1.46 -11.72 0.94
CA ALA A 24 1.02 -12.65 1.99
C ALA A 24 0.28 -13.86 1.41
N ALA A 25 -0.56 -13.65 0.41
CA ALA A 25 -1.28 -14.73 -0.28
C ALA A 25 -0.32 -15.67 -1.01
N VAL A 26 0.73 -15.14 -1.65
CA VAL A 26 1.76 -15.95 -2.31
C VAL A 26 2.54 -16.77 -1.27
N ASN A 27 2.87 -16.19 -0.12
CA ASN A 27 3.52 -16.92 0.97
C ASN A 27 2.64 -18.09 1.45
N VAL A 28 1.37 -17.86 1.66
CA VAL A 28 0.41 -18.91 2.07
C VAL A 28 0.33 -20.01 1.02
N ALA A 29 0.23 -19.65 -0.25
CA ALA A 29 0.14 -20.61 -1.35
C ALA A 29 1.40 -21.49 -1.46
N ASN A 30 2.54 -21.00 -1.03
CA ASN A 30 3.83 -21.71 -1.09
C ASN A 30 4.26 -22.29 0.27
N ALA A 31 3.40 -22.27 1.27
CA ALA A 31 3.74 -22.71 2.63
C ALA A 31 4.22 -24.17 2.70
N SER A 32 3.70 -25.02 1.81
CA SER A 32 4.10 -26.44 1.73
C SER A 32 5.22 -26.70 0.74
N ASN A 33 5.72 -25.67 0.08
CA ASN A 33 6.77 -25.81 -0.93
C ASN A 33 8.14 -25.79 -0.24
N LYS A 34 8.84 -26.91 -0.26
CA LYS A 34 10.19 -27.01 0.33
C LYS A 34 11.14 -26.07 -0.40
N GLY A 35 11.91 -25.33 0.38
CA GLY A 35 12.88 -24.38 -0.16
C GLY A 35 12.30 -23.01 -0.45
N TYR A 36 10.99 -22.83 -0.33
CA TYR A 36 10.38 -21.51 -0.48
C TYR A 36 10.74 -20.62 0.72
N ALA A 37 11.25 -19.43 0.42
CA ALA A 37 11.53 -18.41 1.43
C ALA A 37 10.40 -17.39 1.44
N ALA A 38 9.75 -17.23 2.60
CA ALA A 38 8.69 -16.23 2.75
C ALA A 38 9.22 -14.83 2.46
N GLN A 39 8.44 -14.04 1.75
CA GLN A 39 8.76 -12.66 1.41
C GLN A 39 8.01 -11.71 2.34
N LYS A 40 8.70 -10.67 2.77
CA LYS A 40 8.10 -9.57 3.53
C LYS A 40 8.32 -8.28 2.76
N VAL A 41 7.27 -7.49 2.63
CA VAL A 41 7.29 -6.25 1.86
C VAL A 41 7.08 -5.06 2.78
N ASN A 42 7.87 -4.02 2.57
CA ASN A 42 7.62 -2.72 3.15
C ASN A 42 7.77 -1.63 2.09
N PHE A 43 7.25 -0.45 2.41
CA PHE A 43 7.32 0.74 1.56
C PHE A 43 7.98 1.90 2.31
N ASN A 44 8.92 1.61 3.19
CA ASN A 44 9.58 2.61 4.02
C ASN A 44 10.25 3.70 3.18
N HIS A 45 10.89 3.33 2.09
CA HIS A 45 11.52 4.29 1.19
C HIS A 45 10.50 5.26 0.57
N VAL A 46 9.35 4.75 0.14
CA VAL A 46 8.26 5.58 -0.39
C VAL A 46 7.78 6.56 0.68
N LEU A 47 7.54 6.08 1.89
CA LEU A 47 7.08 6.90 3.01
C LEU A 47 8.10 7.99 3.35
N GLU A 48 9.38 7.66 3.42
CA GLU A 48 10.45 8.62 3.66
C GLU A 48 10.49 9.72 2.60
N GLN A 49 10.36 9.36 1.33
CA GLN A 49 10.33 10.31 0.23
C GLN A 49 9.13 11.24 0.30
N LEU A 50 7.97 10.74 0.71
CA LEU A 50 6.77 11.57 0.85
C LEU A 50 6.88 12.49 2.08
N GLU A 51 7.32 11.96 3.22
CA GLU A 51 7.46 12.71 4.46
C GLU A 51 8.53 13.80 4.39
N SER A 52 9.61 13.57 3.66
CA SER A 52 10.70 14.51 3.49
C SER A 52 10.45 15.59 2.44
N SER A 53 9.26 15.62 1.85
CA SER A 53 8.91 16.62 0.84
C SER A 53 8.83 18.01 1.47
N PRO A 54 9.61 19.01 0.95
CA PRO A 54 9.71 20.32 1.59
C PRO A 54 8.46 21.18 1.45
N ASP A 55 7.64 20.93 0.44
CA ASP A 55 6.41 21.67 0.18
C ASP A 55 5.39 20.80 -0.57
N ARG A 56 4.19 21.35 -0.76
CA ARG A 56 3.09 20.65 -1.45
C ARG A 56 3.39 20.36 -2.91
N HIS A 57 4.10 21.23 -3.57
CA HIS A 57 4.46 21.05 -4.98
C HIS A 57 5.37 19.84 -5.17
N GLN A 58 6.40 19.73 -4.32
CA GLN A 58 7.30 18.58 -4.30
C GLN A 58 6.58 17.30 -3.89
N LEU A 59 5.69 17.38 -2.92
CA LEU A 59 4.88 16.25 -2.50
C LEU A 59 4.00 15.73 -3.65
N ALA A 60 3.29 16.62 -4.33
CA ALA A 60 2.45 16.27 -5.48
C ALA A 60 3.26 15.62 -6.59
N HIS A 61 4.44 16.15 -6.88
CA HIS A 61 5.35 15.60 -7.90
C HIS A 61 5.81 14.19 -7.54
N ARG A 62 6.20 13.96 -6.28
CA ARG A 62 6.63 12.63 -5.80
C ARG A 62 5.49 11.62 -5.82
N ILE A 63 4.29 12.02 -5.42
CA ILE A 63 3.10 11.16 -5.51
C ILE A 63 2.85 10.77 -6.97
N GLU A 64 2.94 11.71 -7.89
CA GLU A 64 2.76 11.45 -9.32
C GLU A 64 3.78 10.44 -9.85
N LEU A 65 5.05 10.56 -9.44
CA LEU A 65 6.09 9.62 -9.83
C LEU A 65 5.79 8.19 -9.36
N PHE A 66 5.29 8.04 -8.14
CA PHE A 66 4.91 6.73 -7.61
C PHE A 66 3.62 6.19 -8.25
N ASP A 67 2.68 7.06 -8.60
CA ASP A 67 1.42 6.69 -9.26
C ASP A 67 1.63 6.22 -10.69
N THR A 68 2.52 6.85 -11.43
CA THR A 68 2.80 6.49 -12.84
C THR A 68 3.62 5.22 -12.96
N ALA A 69 4.38 4.91 -11.93
CA ALA A 69 5.10 3.64 -11.85
C ALA A 69 4.28 2.64 -11.06
N ASN A 70 4.38 1.37 -11.42
CA ASN A 70 3.73 0.32 -10.67
C ASN A 70 4.31 0.29 -9.24
N VAL A 71 3.45 0.31 -8.22
CA VAL A 71 3.84 0.33 -6.81
C VAL A 71 4.83 -0.80 -6.46
N GLU A 72 4.72 -1.92 -7.14
CA GLU A 72 5.61 -3.07 -6.97
C GLU A 72 7.09 -2.73 -7.20
N GLN A 73 7.36 -1.75 -8.06
CA GLN A 73 8.73 -1.34 -8.39
C GLN A 73 9.41 -0.61 -7.23
N PHE A 74 8.64 -0.06 -6.32
CA PHE A 74 9.15 0.69 -5.16
C PHE A 74 9.06 -0.11 -3.86
N ALA A 75 8.54 -1.33 -3.92
CA ALA A 75 8.46 -2.20 -2.76
C ALA A 75 9.86 -2.69 -2.38
N GLU A 76 10.18 -2.60 -1.10
CA GLU A 76 11.36 -3.24 -0.54
C GLU A 76 10.97 -4.65 -0.11
N VAL A 77 11.60 -5.65 -0.71
CA VAL A 77 11.31 -7.06 -0.47
C VAL A 77 12.45 -7.69 0.32
N GLU A 78 12.12 -8.17 1.50
CA GLU A 78 13.02 -8.98 2.32
C GLU A 78 12.61 -10.44 2.22
N GLN A 79 13.58 -11.32 2.05
CA GLN A 79 13.34 -12.77 2.08
C GLN A 79 13.84 -13.34 3.39
N HIS A 80 13.04 -14.21 3.99
CA HIS A 80 13.52 -15.00 5.11
C HIS A 80 14.61 -15.97 4.64
N LEU A 81 15.51 -16.32 5.54
CA LEU A 81 16.58 -17.27 5.25
C LEU A 81 15.99 -18.62 4.79
N GLU A 82 16.69 -19.26 3.84
CA GLU A 82 16.34 -20.62 3.40
C GLU A 82 16.17 -21.55 4.60
N GLY A 83 15.13 -22.36 4.57
CA GLY A 83 14.83 -23.32 5.63
C GLY A 83 13.92 -22.80 6.74
N HIS A 84 13.56 -21.52 6.75
CA HIS A 84 12.53 -21.02 7.66
C HIS A 84 11.14 -21.32 7.06
N PRO A 85 10.30 -22.08 7.78
CA PRO A 85 8.96 -22.36 7.29
C PRO A 85 8.11 -21.09 7.25
N VAL A 86 7.18 -21.04 6.31
CA VAL A 86 6.17 -19.98 6.29
C VAL A 86 5.30 -20.13 7.56
N MET A 87 5.22 -19.09 8.34
CA MET A 87 4.35 -19.04 9.53
C MET A 87 2.95 -18.63 9.10
N LEU A 88 2.07 -19.59 8.90
CA LEU A 88 0.72 -19.39 8.37
C LEU A 88 -0.10 -18.39 9.19
N ASP A 89 -0.02 -18.46 10.51
CA ASP A 89 -0.72 -17.55 11.42
C ASP A 89 -0.23 -16.11 11.26
N GLU A 90 1.07 -15.89 11.10
CA GLU A 90 1.64 -14.58 10.83
C GLU A 90 1.21 -14.04 9.47
N GLU A 91 1.20 -14.88 8.43
CA GLU A 91 0.79 -14.49 7.07
C GLU A 91 -0.70 -14.17 7.00
N ILE A 92 -1.52 -14.97 7.67
CA ILE A 92 -2.98 -14.70 7.78
C ILE A 92 -3.21 -13.38 8.50
N LEU A 93 -2.50 -13.13 9.60
CA LEU A 93 -2.59 -11.87 10.33
C LEU A 93 -2.16 -10.70 9.46
N ALA A 94 -1.02 -10.82 8.77
CA ALA A 94 -0.53 -9.78 7.86
C ALA A 94 -1.53 -9.48 6.73
N SER A 95 -2.10 -10.52 6.13
CA SER A 95 -3.13 -10.38 5.10
C SER A 95 -4.38 -9.69 5.64
N SER A 96 -4.84 -10.08 6.84
CA SER A 96 -6.02 -9.49 7.47
C SER A 96 -5.80 -8.02 7.82
N GLN A 97 -4.63 -7.68 8.32
CA GLN A 97 -4.26 -6.29 8.63
C GLN A 97 -4.22 -5.44 7.37
N ALA A 98 -3.60 -5.93 6.30
CA ALA A 98 -3.55 -5.22 5.02
C ALA A 98 -4.94 -5.04 4.43
N ALA A 99 -5.78 -6.07 4.47
CA ALA A 99 -7.17 -5.99 4.01
C ALA A 99 -7.98 -4.97 4.82
N GLY A 100 -7.81 -4.95 6.15
CA GLY A 100 -8.47 -3.99 7.03
C GLY A 100 -8.04 -2.55 6.75
N LYS A 101 -6.75 -2.32 6.55
CA LYS A 101 -6.23 -0.99 6.19
C LYS A 101 -6.72 -0.56 4.82
N TYR A 102 -6.72 -1.45 3.85
CA TYR A 102 -7.27 -1.18 2.52
C TYR A 102 -8.72 -0.74 2.59
N GLN A 103 -9.53 -1.49 3.34
CA GLN A 103 -10.95 -1.18 3.50
C GLN A 103 -11.17 0.17 4.18
N ALA A 104 -10.40 0.48 5.23
CA ALA A 104 -10.48 1.77 5.92
C ALA A 104 -10.10 2.93 4.97
N LEU A 105 -9.05 2.75 4.16
CA LEU A 105 -8.65 3.74 3.17
C LEU A 105 -9.71 3.91 2.07
N ALA A 106 -10.32 2.82 1.63
CA ALA A 106 -11.41 2.86 0.65
C ALA A 106 -12.62 3.62 1.17
N GLU A 107 -12.98 3.44 2.44
CA GLU A 107 -14.05 4.20 3.09
C GLU A 107 -13.71 5.69 3.18
N LEU A 108 -12.48 6.04 3.53
CA LEU A 108 -12.03 7.42 3.55
C LEU A 108 -12.12 8.06 2.16
N LEU A 109 -11.68 7.32 1.14
CA LEU A 109 -11.76 7.78 -0.24
C LEU A 109 -13.22 8.02 -0.66
N ASP A 110 -14.10 7.08 -0.35
CA ASP A 110 -15.52 7.19 -0.68
C ASP A 110 -16.17 8.42 -0.02
N ARG A 111 -15.90 8.63 1.26
CA ARG A 111 -16.37 9.83 1.99
C ARG A 111 -15.84 11.10 1.35
N ARG A 112 -14.56 11.12 0.98
CA ARG A 112 -13.94 12.29 0.36
C ARG A 112 -14.56 12.61 -0.99
N LEU A 113 -14.78 11.60 -1.84
CA LEU A 113 -15.45 11.76 -3.13
C LEU A 113 -16.90 12.20 -2.94
N GLY A 114 -17.58 11.71 -1.92
CA GLY A 114 -18.92 12.15 -1.53
C GLY A 114 -18.97 13.63 -1.18
N LEU A 115 -18.02 14.11 -0.37
CA LEU A 115 -17.89 15.53 0.00
C LEU A 115 -17.62 16.41 -1.22
N ILE A 116 -16.75 15.98 -2.13
CA ILE A 116 -16.45 16.69 -3.37
C ILE A 116 -17.73 16.81 -4.23
N ARG A 117 -18.49 15.73 -4.37
CA ARG A 117 -19.76 15.72 -5.09
C ARG A 117 -20.78 16.67 -4.46
N MET A 118 -20.88 16.68 -3.15
CA MET A 118 -21.76 17.60 -2.42
C MET A 118 -21.37 19.05 -2.64
N GLY A 119 -20.09 19.36 -2.62
CA GLY A 119 -19.57 20.70 -2.89
C GLY A 119 -19.90 21.19 -4.29
N ILE A 120 -19.83 20.32 -5.28
CA ILE A 120 -20.19 20.63 -6.66
C ILE A 120 -21.71 20.84 -6.81
N LYS A 121 -22.51 19.97 -6.20
CA LYS A 121 -24.00 20.08 -6.28
C LYS A 121 -24.57 21.20 -5.45
N GLY A 122 -23.91 21.59 -4.36
CA GLY A 122 -24.36 22.68 -3.47
C GLY A 122 -24.11 24.08 -4.01
N GLN A 123 -23.49 24.16 -5.15
CA GLN A 123 -23.25 25.42 -5.86
C GLN A 123 -24.21 25.57 -7.05
#